data_321be40f408f5cbacc3b5bfeee69eb9c
#
_entry.id   321be40f408f5cbacc3b5bfeee69eb9c
#
_cell.length_a   1.000
_cell.length_b   1.000
_cell.length_c   1.000
_cell.angle_alpha   90.00
_cell.angle_beta   90.00
_cell.angle_gamma   90.00
#
_symmetry.space_group_name_H-M   'P 1'
#
loop_
_entity.id
_entity.type
_entity.pdbx_description
1 polymer ?
#
loop_
_entity_poly.entity_id
_entity_poly.type
_entity_poly.pdbx_seq_one_letter_code
_entity_poly.pdbx_strand_id
1 'polypeptide(L)' 'MSEKIAVVYIGPKPVKKDTLTGSRTLFPRLEPVHVDSALAWQLLAFPDVWVRHEELDGVLKKQQQDEQLRQAQ' A
#
# COMPACT_ATOMS: atom_id res chain seq x y z
N MET A 1 -2.15 -24.59 -0.14
CA MET A 1 -1.23 -23.72 -0.87
C MET A 1 -1.62 -22.28 -0.62
N SER A 2 -0.69 -21.48 -0.17
CA SER A 2 -0.96 -20.08 0.11
C SER A 2 -0.89 -19.27 -1.18
N GLU A 3 -1.95 -18.53 -1.47
CA GLU A 3 -1.91 -17.52 -2.51
C GLU A 3 -1.18 -16.29 -1.97
N LYS A 4 -0.41 -15.68 -2.83
CA LYS A 4 0.26 -14.43 -2.48
C LYS A 4 -0.37 -13.26 -3.21
N ILE A 5 -0.52 -12.16 -2.51
CA ILE A 5 -1.09 -10.93 -3.04
C ILE A 5 -0.02 -9.85 -2.98
N ALA A 6 0.15 -9.11 -4.08
CA ALA A 6 1.06 -7.98 -4.12
C ALA A 6 0.40 -6.79 -3.43
N VAL A 7 0.99 -6.33 -2.34
CA VAL A 7 0.51 -5.21 -1.53
C VAL A 7 1.53 -4.09 -1.59
N VAL A 8 1.07 -2.86 -1.68
CA VAL A 8 1.93 -1.67 -1.79
C VAL A 8 1.65 -0.74 -0.62
N TYR A 9 2.72 -0.31 0.04
CA TYR A 9 2.62 0.70 1.10
C TYR A 9 2.57 2.09 0.46
N ILE A 10 1.56 2.88 0.81
CA ILE A 10 1.35 4.23 0.26
C ILE A 10 1.46 5.33 1.31
N GLY A 11 1.89 4.99 2.51
CA GLY A 11 2.03 5.97 3.59
C GLY A 11 3.20 6.92 3.40
N PRO A 12 3.40 7.85 4.33
CA PRO A 12 4.38 8.93 4.18
C PRO A 12 5.83 8.53 4.44
N LYS A 13 6.07 7.38 5.08
CA LYS A 13 7.42 6.96 5.41
C LYS A 13 8.09 6.31 4.20
N PRO A 14 9.44 6.36 4.09
CA PRO A 14 10.14 5.70 2.99
C PRO A 14 10.03 4.18 3.04
N VAL A 15 9.87 3.61 4.24
CA VAL A 15 9.68 2.18 4.46
C VAL A 15 8.81 1.97 5.68
N LYS A 16 7.93 0.98 5.62
CA LYS A 16 7.07 0.61 6.73
C LYS A 16 7.33 -0.83 7.13
N LYS A 17 7.54 -1.06 8.41
CA LYS A 17 7.64 -2.41 8.96
C LYS A 17 6.26 -2.88 9.40
N ASP A 18 5.90 -4.11 9.03
CA ASP A 18 4.64 -4.68 9.48
C ASP A 18 4.69 -4.98 10.98
N THR A 19 3.91 -4.23 11.73
CA THR A 19 3.74 -4.46 13.17
C THR A 19 2.36 -5.00 13.52
N LEU A 20 1.45 -5.08 12.53
CA LEU A 20 0.08 -5.56 12.76
C LEU A 20 0.04 -7.06 13.00
N THR A 21 0.77 -7.81 12.18
CA THR A 21 0.75 -9.28 12.23
C THR A 21 1.98 -9.86 12.88
N GLY A 22 2.99 -9.02 13.15
CA GLY A 22 4.25 -9.48 13.70
C GLY A 22 5.17 -10.18 12.72
N SER A 23 4.88 -10.13 11.43
CA SER A 23 5.70 -10.78 10.41
C SER A 23 7.04 -10.09 10.19
N ARG A 24 7.17 -8.84 10.63
CA ARG A 24 8.36 -8.01 10.45
C ARG A 24 8.73 -7.76 9.00
N THR A 25 7.79 -7.96 8.08
CA THR A 25 8.00 -7.69 6.66
C THR A 25 8.19 -6.19 6.45
N LEU A 26 9.18 -5.82 5.63
CA LEU A 26 9.42 -4.43 5.30
C LEU A 26 8.71 -4.10 3.99
N PHE A 27 8.03 -2.95 3.98
CA PHE A 27 7.29 -2.47 2.82
C PHE A 27 7.89 -1.15 2.36
N PRO A 28 8.77 -1.15 1.34
CA PRO A 28 9.25 0.10 0.76
C PRO A 28 8.08 0.84 0.12
N ARG A 29 8.10 2.16 0.23
CA ARG A 29 7.02 2.99 -0.28
C ARG A 29 6.87 2.83 -1.79
N LEU A 30 5.63 2.57 -2.23
CA LEU A 30 5.26 2.44 -3.64
C LEU A 30 5.88 1.24 -4.37
N GLU A 31 6.42 0.27 -3.63
CA GLU A 31 6.94 -0.96 -4.22
C GLU A 31 6.05 -2.15 -3.86
N PRO A 32 5.75 -3.03 -4.82
CA PRO A 32 4.94 -4.20 -4.54
C PRO A 32 5.70 -5.23 -3.72
N VAL A 33 5.07 -5.73 -2.67
CA VAL A 33 5.61 -6.81 -1.84
C VAL A 33 4.58 -7.94 -1.82
N HIS A 34 5.02 -9.14 -2.19
CA HIS A 34 4.14 -10.30 -2.22
C HIS A 34 4.07 -10.93 -0.84
N VAL A 35 2.87 -11.00 -0.29
CA VAL A 35 2.62 -11.57 1.03
C VAL A 35 1.49 -12.58 0.94
N ASP A 36 1.40 -13.48 1.93
CA ASP A 36 0.32 -14.46 2.01
C ASP A 36 -1.03 -13.75 2.05
N SER A 37 -2.04 -14.37 1.45
CA SER A 37 -3.37 -13.77 1.36
C SER A 37 -3.94 -13.41 2.72
N ALA A 38 -3.73 -14.25 3.74
CA ALA A 38 -4.20 -13.96 5.09
C ALA A 38 -3.58 -12.67 5.64
N LEU A 39 -2.27 -12.48 5.44
CA LEU A 39 -1.58 -11.26 5.83
C LEU A 39 -2.06 -10.07 5.01
N ALA A 40 -2.20 -10.27 3.70
CA ALA A 40 -2.64 -9.20 2.80
C ALA A 40 -4.00 -8.64 3.20
N TRP A 41 -4.95 -9.50 3.52
CA TRP A 41 -6.28 -9.05 3.93
C TRP A 41 -6.24 -8.22 5.21
N GLN A 42 -5.35 -8.57 6.15
CA GLN A 42 -5.19 -7.79 7.36
C GLN A 42 -4.62 -6.40 7.06
N LEU A 43 -3.65 -6.33 6.16
CA LEU A 43 -3.06 -5.04 5.75
C LEU A 43 -4.07 -4.20 4.95
N LEU A 44 -4.82 -4.83 4.07
CA LEU A 44 -5.79 -4.13 3.22
C LEU A 44 -7.00 -3.60 3.99
N ALA A 45 -7.18 -4.00 5.25
CA ALA A 45 -8.16 -3.39 6.13
C ALA A 45 -7.84 -1.91 6.43
N PHE A 46 -6.62 -1.48 6.10
CA PHE A 46 -6.19 -0.08 6.26
C PHE A 46 -5.88 0.51 4.89
N PRO A 47 -6.91 0.88 4.11
CA PRO A 47 -6.70 1.31 2.72
C PRO A 47 -5.94 2.63 2.59
N ASP A 48 -5.84 3.40 3.67
CA ASP A 48 -5.06 4.63 3.69
C ASP A 48 -3.55 4.36 3.77
N VAL A 49 -3.16 3.14 4.10
CA VAL A 49 -1.76 2.77 4.30
C VAL A 49 -1.30 1.73 3.30
N TRP A 50 -2.11 0.71 3.02
CA TRP A 50 -1.79 -0.36 2.10
C TRP A 50 -2.90 -0.54 1.07
N VAL A 51 -2.50 -0.73 -0.20
CA VAL A 51 -3.42 -1.05 -1.29
C VAL A 51 -2.86 -2.23 -2.09
N ARG A 52 -3.70 -2.88 -2.87
CA ARG A 52 -3.22 -3.88 -3.81
C ARG A 52 -2.42 -3.20 -4.91
N HIS A 53 -1.40 -3.89 -5.41
CA HIS A 53 -0.59 -3.38 -6.50
C HIS A 53 -1.46 -3.00 -7.71
N GLU A 54 -2.49 -3.77 -8.02
CA GLU A 54 -3.40 -3.49 -9.13
C GLU A 54 -4.19 -2.19 -8.96
N GLU A 55 -4.33 -1.71 -7.73
CA GLU A 55 -5.05 -0.47 -7.42
C GLU A 55 -4.13 0.75 -7.33
N LEU A 56 -2.82 0.52 -7.38
CA LEU A 56 -1.83 1.59 -7.17
C LEU A 56 -1.96 2.71 -8.20
N ASP A 57 -2.16 2.37 -9.47
CA ASP A 57 -2.28 3.37 -10.53
C ASP A 57 -3.45 4.32 -10.27
N GLY A 58 -4.59 3.79 -9.82
CA GLY A 58 -5.74 4.62 -9.48
C GLY A 58 -5.47 5.54 -8.31
N VAL A 59 -4.78 5.04 -7.29
CA VAL A 59 -4.40 5.84 -6.12
C VAL A 59 -3.46 6.97 -6.52
N LEU A 60 -2.45 6.68 -7.34
CA LEU A 60 -1.49 7.70 -7.78
C LEU A 60 -2.16 8.77 -8.63
N LYS A 61 -3.05 8.39 -9.53
CA LYS A 61 -3.80 9.35 -10.34
C LYS A 61 -4.66 10.27 -9.48
N LYS A 62 -5.32 9.71 -8.47
CA LYS A 62 -6.14 10.48 -7.57
C LYS A 62 -5.31 11.48 -6.77
N GLN A 63 -4.14 11.06 -6.29
CA GLN A 63 -3.23 11.95 -5.56
C GLN A 63 -2.75 13.10 -6.45
N GLN A 64 -2.39 12.80 -7.71
CA GLN A 64 -1.96 13.82 -8.65
C GLN A 64 -3.07 14.84 -8.93
N GLN A 65 -4.30 14.38 -9.12
CA GLN A 65 -5.44 15.27 -9.34
C GLN A 65 -5.67 16.18 -8.14
N ASP A 66 -5.60 15.65 -6.94
CA ASP A 66 -5.76 16.43 -5.71
C ASP A 66 -4.67 17.51 -5.61
N GLU A 67 -3.42 17.16 -5.93
CA GLU A 67 -2.32 18.12 -5.90
C GLU A 67 -2.52 19.22 -6.94
N GLN A 68 -2.95 18.89 -8.16
CA GLN A 68 -3.21 19.86 -9.19
C GLN A 68 -4.33 20.82 -8.81
N LEU A 69 -5.39 20.30 -8.19
CA LEU A 69 -6.50 21.12 -7.73
C LEU A 69 -6.05 22.09 -6.63
N ARG A 70 -5.17 21.66 -5.74
CA ARG A 70 -4.63 22.53 -4.70
C ARG A 70 -3.76 23.64 -5.28
N GLN A 71 -2.95 23.32 -6.29
CA GLN A 71 -2.07 24.31 -6.92
C GLN A 71 -2.84 25.30 -7.77
N ALA A 72 -3.99 24.93 -8.31
CA ALA A 72 -4.82 25.81 -9.11
C ALA A 72 -5.57 26.86 -8.29
N GLN A 73 -5.60 26.72 -6.99
CA GLN A 73 -6.16 27.70 -6.09
C GLN A 73 -5.08 28.64 -5.59
#